data_1c5c6983a5ecdfd3a6c746160194f325
#
_entry.id   1c5c6983a5ecdfd3a6c746160194f325
#
_cell.length_a   1.000
_cell.length_b   1.000
_cell.length_c   1.000
_cell.angle_alpha   90.00
_cell.angle_beta   90.00
_cell.angle_gamma   90.00
#
_symmetry.space_group_name_H-M   'P 1'
#
loop_
_entity.id
_entity.type
_entity.pdbx_description
1 polymer ?
#
loop_
_entity_poly.entity_id
_entity_poly.type
_entity_poly.pdbx_seq_one_letter_code
_entity_poly.pdbx_strand_id
1 'polypeptide(L)'
;AWEKVKRHFHESGLDIGMPFTVIGIGDMAGDVFGNGMLLSEKIKLIAAFNHMHIFFDPDPDPAVSFKERKRLFDLPGSGWNDYDPKLISVGGGVFERTAKKIPLSAQMQKILETKQDSMLPNELMKAILTMKVDLFFNGGIGTFVKAASERNSEVGDRANDAIRINGSDLNVKVVSEGGNLGFTQLARIEYAKKGGIINTDAIDNSAGVNCSD
;
A
#
# COMPACT_ATOMS: atom_id res chain seq x y z
N ALA A 1 -4.34 5.96 13.09
CA ALA A 1 -4.03 4.75 12.30
C ALA A 1 -3.09 3.80 13.06
N TRP A 2 -1.85 4.20 13.43
CA TRP A 2 -0.82 3.27 13.91
C TRP A 2 -1.13 2.51 15.21
N GLU A 3 -1.74 3.14 16.20
CA GLU A 3 -2.18 2.43 17.42
C GLU A 3 -3.19 1.33 17.12
N LYS A 4 -3.97 1.50 16.06
CA LYS A 4 -4.89 0.46 15.57
C LYS A 4 -4.15 -0.68 14.88
N VAL A 5 -3.08 -0.37 14.12
CA VAL A 5 -2.19 -1.41 13.55
C VAL A 5 -1.61 -2.29 14.65
N LYS A 6 -1.07 -1.70 15.72
CA LYS A 6 -0.54 -2.45 16.88
C LYS A 6 -1.59 -3.39 17.47
N ARG A 7 -2.81 -2.88 17.69
CA ARG A 7 -3.91 -3.68 18.21
C ARG A 7 -4.28 -4.81 17.26
N HIS A 8 -4.44 -4.53 15.97
CA HIS A 8 -4.78 -5.54 14.97
C HIS A 8 -3.72 -6.61 14.83
N PHE A 9 -2.44 -6.25 14.91
CA PHE A 9 -1.34 -7.22 14.93
C PHE A 9 -1.44 -8.14 16.13
N HIS A 10 -1.65 -7.60 17.33
CA HIS A 10 -1.86 -8.39 18.53
C HIS A 10 -3.08 -9.35 18.39
N GLU A 11 -4.21 -8.85 17.89
CA GLU A 11 -5.43 -9.64 17.66
C GLU A 11 -5.24 -10.74 16.61
N SER A 12 -4.38 -10.52 15.60
CA SER A 12 -4.04 -11.49 14.54
C SER A 12 -2.89 -12.43 14.89
N GLY A 13 -2.30 -12.30 16.07
CA GLY A 13 -1.13 -13.08 16.48
C GLY A 13 0.17 -12.68 15.77
N LEU A 14 0.22 -11.50 15.14
CA LEU A 14 1.41 -10.92 14.55
C LEU A 14 2.19 -10.15 15.61
N ASP A 15 3.52 -10.35 15.66
CA ASP A 15 4.40 -9.57 16.52
C ASP A 15 4.94 -8.34 15.77
N ILE A 16 4.46 -7.16 16.15
CA ILE A 16 4.93 -5.88 15.57
C ILE A 16 6.41 -5.58 15.90
N GLY A 17 6.99 -6.27 16.86
CA GLY A 17 8.42 -6.22 17.19
C GLY A 17 9.32 -6.98 16.21
N MET A 18 8.76 -7.84 15.38
CA MET A 18 9.45 -8.60 14.32
C MET A 18 9.26 -7.93 12.96
N PRO A 19 10.14 -8.17 11.97
CA PRO A 19 9.94 -7.68 10.61
C PRO A 19 8.62 -8.17 10.01
N PHE A 20 7.87 -7.24 9.40
CA PHE A 20 6.59 -7.52 8.75
C PHE A 20 6.49 -6.82 7.40
N THR A 21 5.76 -7.43 6.47
CA THR A 21 5.62 -6.97 5.10
C THR A 21 4.51 -5.95 4.94
N VAL A 22 4.78 -4.90 4.17
CA VAL A 22 3.85 -3.80 3.94
C VAL A 22 3.75 -3.49 2.46
N ILE A 23 2.53 -3.25 2.00
CA ILE A 23 2.24 -2.53 0.77
C ILE A 23 1.49 -1.24 1.09
N GLY A 24 1.56 -0.25 0.21
CA GLY A 24 0.86 0.99 0.48
C GLY A 24 0.54 1.87 -0.71
N ILE A 25 -0.30 2.85 -0.44
CA ILE A 25 -0.67 3.91 -1.39
C ILE A 25 -0.23 5.24 -0.81
N GLY A 26 0.64 5.94 -1.53
CA GLY A 26 1.25 7.19 -1.11
C GLY A 26 2.74 7.24 -1.42
N ASP A 27 3.41 8.25 -0.91
CA ASP A 27 4.87 8.42 -0.96
C ASP A 27 5.41 9.00 0.35
N MET A 28 6.72 9.04 0.48
CA MET A 28 7.37 9.47 1.72
C MET A 28 7.24 10.98 2.00
N ALA A 29 7.01 11.81 0.96
CA ALA A 29 6.72 13.23 1.13
C ALA A 29 5.26 13.48 1.54
N GLY A 30 4.39 12.50 1.37
CA GLY A 30 2.99 12.54 1.81
C GLY A 30 2.90 12.45 3.33
N ASP A 31 2.25 13.42 3.95
CA ASP A 31 2.19 13.56 5.41
C ASP A 31 1.65 12.29 6.10
N VAL A 32 0.58 11.71 5.55
CA VAL A 32 -0.05 10.51 6.13
C VAL A 32 0.81 9.26 5.91
N PHE A 33 1.20 9.00 4.65
CA PHE A 33 1.97 7.81 4.31
C PHE A 33 3.37 7.87 4.91
N GLY A 34 4.07 9.01 4.74
CA GLY A 34 5.43 9.19 5.22
C GLY A 34 5.53 9.02 6.73
N ASN A 35 4.67 9.67 7.49
CA ASN A 35 4.61 9.48 8.95
C ASN A 35 4.31 8.01 9.31
N GLY A 36 3.33 7.38 8.66
CA GLY A 36 2.98 5.98 8.91
C GLY A 36 4.16 5.03 8.70
N MET A 37 4.91 5.23 7.62
CA MET A 37 6.05 4.37 7.27
C MET A 37 7.30 4.60 8.12
N LEU A 38 7.32 5.62 8.98
CA LEU A 38 8.41 5.89 9.93
C LEU A 38 8.09 5.46 11.37
N LEU A 39 6.89 4.93 11.64
CA LEU A 39 6.50 4.53 12.99
C LEU A 39 7.09 3.18 13.43
N SER A 40 7.73 2.44 12.54
CA SER A 40 8.44 1.20 12.87
C SER A 40 9.64 0.96 11.96
N GLU A 41 10.77 0.61 12.58
CA GLU A 41 11.97 0.16 11.89
C GLU A 41 11.85 -1.30 11.40
N LYS A 42 10.75 -1.99 11.73
CA LYS A 42 10.50 -3.39 11.34
C LYS A 42 9.75 -3.52 10.02
N ILE A 43 9.33 -2.41 9.42
CA ILE A 43 8.61 -2.40 8.15
C ILE A 43 9.51 -2.87 7.00
N LYS A 44 9.11 -3.95 6.35
CA LYS A 44 9.58 -4.39 5.04
C LYS A 44 8.61 -3.85 3.99
N LEU A 45 8.87 -2.65 3.47
CA LEU A 45 8.03 -2.04 2.43
C LEU A 45 8.30 -2.72 1.08
N ILE A 46 7.44 -3.66 0.72
CA ILE A 46 7.58 -4.46 -0.51
C ILE A 46 7.19 -3.65 -1.74
N ALA A 47 6.10 -2.90 -1.67
CA ALA A 47 5.67 -2.05 -2.77
C ALA A 47 4.83 -0.89 -2.28
N ALA A 48 4.89 0.20 -3.00
CA ALA A 48 4.00 1.35 -2.83
C ALA A 48 3.82 2.08 -4.16
N PHE A 49 2.74 2.81 -4.30
CA PHE A 49 2.55 3.68 -5.46
C PHE A 49 1.84 4.97 -5.09
N ASN A 50 2.14 6.00 -5.85
CA ASN A 50 1.46 7.29 -5.81
C ASN A 50 0.87 7.63 -7.20
N HIS A 51 0.57 8.90 -7.44
CA HIS A 51 0.01 9.37 -8.72
C HIS A 51 1.03 9.33 -9.88
N MET A 52 2.34 9.21 -9.62
CA MET A 52 3.40 9.24 -10.63
C MET A 52 4.18 7.93 -10.78
N HIS A 53 4.50 7.27 -9.67
CA HIS A 53 5.45 6.17 -9.63
C HIS A 53 4.91 4.94 -8.92
N ILE A 54 5.51 3.80 -9.25
CA ILE A 54 5.34 2.52 -8.56
C ILE A 54 6.71 2.11 -8.03
N PHE A 55 6.85 2.03 -6.72
CA PHE A 55 8.02 1.50 -6.02
C PHE A 55 7.82 0.01 -5.77
N PHE A 56 8.86 -0.80 -5.99
CA PHE A 56 8.84 -2.23 -5.71
C PHE A 56 10.20 -2.69 -5.19
N ASP A 57 10.24 -3.29 -4.01
CA ASP A 57 11.42 -3.89 -3.40
C ASP A 57 11.07 -5.31 -2.94
N PRO A 58 11.51 -6.35 -3.67
CA PRO A 58 11.10 -7.73 -3.40
C PRO A 58 11.53 -8.27 -2.03
N ASP A 59 12.66 -7.83 -1.52
CA ASP A 59 13.18 -8.30 -0.22
C ASP A 59 13.95 -7.20 0.51
N PRO A 60 13.26 -6.14 0.97
CA PRO A 60 13.91 -5.00 1.61
C PRO A 60 14.55 -5.41 2.94
N ASP A 61 15.79 -4.96 3.17
CA ASP A 61 16.35 -4.91 4.52
C ASP A 61 15.61 -3.83 5.32
N PRO A 62 14.99 -4.16 6.47
CA PRO A 62 14.17 -3.20 7.20
C PRO A 62 14.96 -1.97 7.67
N ALA A 63 16.20 -2.15 8.14
CA ALA A 63 17.01 -1.07 8.67
C ALA A 63 17.51 -0.13 7.56
N VAL A 64 17.94 -0.68 6.44
CA VAL A 64 18.35 0.08 5.24
C VAL A 64 17.15 0.84 4.68
N SER A 65 16.04 0.15 4.48
CA SER A 65 14.79 0.73 3.98
C SER A 65 14.26 1.83 4.90
N PHE A 66 14.35 1.67 6.23
CA PHE A 66 13.93 2.70 7.18
C PHE A 66 14.75 3.99 7.04
N LYS A 67 16.08 3.87 6.96
CA LYS A 67 16.97 5.04 6.80
C LYS A 67 16.68 5.80 5.51
N GLU A 68 16.46 5.08 4.41
CA GLU A 68 16.17 5.69 3.13
C GLU A 68 14.78 6.33 3.10
N ARG A 69 13.77 5.68 3.68
CA ARG A 69 12.44 6.27 3.85
C ARG A 69 12.50 7.56 4.68
N LYS A 70 13.29 7.55 5.77
CA LYS A 70 13.49 8.75 6.57
C LYS A 70 14.17 9.87 5.78
N ARG A 71 15.19 9.56 4.99
CA ARG A 71 15.85 10.54 4.11
C ARG A 71 14.85 11.18 3.14
N LEU A 72 14.01 10.35 2.49
CA LEU A 72 12.97 10.86 1.59
C LEU A 72 11.93 11.71 2.31
N PHE A 73 11.53 11.32 3.52
CA PHE A 73 10.58 12.09 4.32
C PHE A 73 11.13 13.48 4.68
N ASP A 74 12.41 13.53 5.03
CA ASP A 74 13.10 14.79 5.40
C ASP A 74 13.45 15.65 4.14
N LEU A 75 13.31 15.10 2.92
CA LEU A 75 13.61 15.79 1.65
C LEU A 75 12.34 16.44 1.10
N PRO A 76 12.22 17.79 1.11
CA PRO A 76 11.02 18.47 0.64
C PRO A 76 10.69 18.13 -0.83
N GLY A 77 9.45 17.73 -1.09
CA GLY A 77 8.96 17.43 -2.43
C GLY A 77 9.54 16.15 -3.05
N SER A 78 10.10 15.25 -2.22
CA SER A 78 10.63 13.98 -2.71
C SER A 78 9.52 13.09 -3.31
N GLY A 79 9.91 12.22 -4.24
CA GLY A 79 9.05 11.17 -4.78
C GLY A 79 9.76 9.82 -4.72
N TRP A 80 9.11 8.76 -5.20
CA TRP A 80 9.74 7.45 -5.27
C TRP A 80 10.96 7.40 -6.18
N ASN A 81 11.02 8.26 -7.20
CA ASN A 81 12.19 8.42 -8.09
C ASN A 81 13.45 8.94 -7.40
N ASP A 82 13.32 9.52 -6.20
CA ASP A 82 14.45 9.98 -5.39
C ASP A 82 15.00 8.88 -4.46
N TYR A 83 14.37 7.71 -4.41
CA TYR A 83 14.87 6.55 -3.68
C TYR A 83 16.17 6.05 -4.30
N ASP A 84 17.23 5.86 -3.50
CA ASP A 84 18.52 5.37 -4.03
C ASP A 84 18.33 3.93 -4.56
N PRO A 85 18.46 3.71 -5.89
CA PRO A 85 18.25 2.39 -6.49
C PRO A 85 19.23 1.32 -5.99
N LYS A 86 20.37 1.72 -5.42
CA LYS A 86 21.36 0.79 -4.85
C LYS A 86 20.90 0.18 -3.54
N LEU A 87 19.92 0.78 -2.89
CA LEU A 87 19.35 0.30 -1.63
C LEU A 87 18.11 -0.58 -1.84
N ILE A 88 17.63 -0.68 -3.08
CA ILE A 88 16.55 -1.61 -3.45
C ILE A 88 17.15 -2.98 -3.67
N SER A 89 16.51 -4.03 -3.16
CA SER A 89 16.96 -5.41 -3.32
C SER A 89 16.92 -5.85 -4.80
N VAL A 90 17.66 -6.91 -5.10
CA VAL A 90 17.78 -7.44 -6.47
C VAL A 90 16.42 -7.71 -7.09
N GLY A 91 16.19 -7.18 -8.27
CA GLY A 91 14.95 -7.34 -9.04
C GLY A 91 13.86 -6.32 -8.73
N GLY A 92 14.08 -5.43 -7.75
CA GLY A 92 13.20 -4.30 -7.49
C GLY A 92 13.54 -3.07 -8.32
N GLY A 93 12.78 -1.99 -8.13
CA GLY A 93 12.98 -0.72 -8.82
C GLY A 93 11.83 0.26 -8.62
N VAL A 94 11.97 1.40 -9.26
CA VAL A 94 10.94 2.44 -9.35
C VAL A 94 10.52 2.58 -10.80
N PHE A 95 9.23 2.56 -11.04
CA PHE A 95 8.65 2.56 -12.38
C PHE A 95 7.68 3.72 -12.56
N GLU A 96 7.68 4.32 -13.73
CA GLU A 96 6.74 5.37 -14.11
C GLU A 96 5.34 4.79 -14.38
N ARG A 97 4.30 5.43 -13.87
CA ARG A 97 2.91 5.06 -14.21
C ARG A 97 2.54 5.33 -15.67
N THR A 98 3.33 6.16 -16.34
CA THR A 98 3.19 6.48 -17.78
C THR A 98 3.92 5.48 -18.68
N ALA A 99 4.66 4.54 -18.12
CA ALA A 99 5.36 3.53 -18.89
C ALA A 99 4.39 2.70 -19.74
N LYS A 100 4.77 2.39 -20.98
CA LYS A 100 3.97 1.53 -21.85
C LYS A 100 3.87 0.10 -21.32
N LYS A 101 4.92 -0.34 -20.62
CA LYS A 101 5.07 -1.70 -20.11
C LYS A 101 6.18 -1.73 -19.06
N ILE A 102 5.95 -2.46 -17.98
CA ILE A 102 6.92 -2.64 -16.89
C ILE A 102 7.42 -4.08 -16.96
N PRO A 103 8.74 -4.31 -17.19
CA PRO A 103 9.31 -5.65 -17.15
C PRO A 103 9.28 -6.17 -15.69
N LEU A 104 8.94 -7.45 -15.53
CA LEU A 104 8.92 -8.10 -14.23
C LEU A 104 10.16 -8.97 -14.07
N SER A 105 10.96 -8.69 -13.05
CA SER A 105 12.07 -9.55 -12.65
C SER A 105 11.56 -10.90 -12.12
N ALA A 106 12.44 -11.89 -12.06
CA ALA A 106 12.10 -13.20 -11.47
C ALA A 106 11.63 -13.07 -10.00
N GLN A 107 12.21 -12.11 -9.27
CA GLN A 107 11.84 -11.81 -7.88
C GLN A 107 10.43 -11.22 -7.79
N MET A 108 10.11 -10.26 -8.67
CA MET A 108 8.75 -9.69 -8.76
C MET A 108 7.73 -10.76 -9.15
N GLN A 109 8.03 -11.58 -10.17
CA GLN A 109 7.16 -12.67 -10.62
C GLN A 109 6.84 -13.64 -9.47
N LYS A 110 7.85 -13.97 -8.67
CA LYS A 110 7.69 -14.87 -7.52
C LYS A 110 6.74 -14.29 -6.47
N ILE A 111 6.91 -13.02 -6.11
CA ILE A 111 6.09 -12.36 -5.08
C ILE A 111 4.66 -12.11 -5.59
N LEU A 112 4.52 -11.71 -6.85
CA LEU A 112 3.23 -11.48 -7.50
C LEU A 112 2.52 -12.77 -7.90
N GLU A 113 3.15 -13.93 -7.68
CA GLU A 113 2.63 -15.27 -8.05
C GLU A 113 2.22 -15.33 -9.53
N THR A 114 3.02 -14.72 -10.43
CA THR A 114 2.73 -14.64 -11.86
C THR A 114 3.86 -15.23 -12.71
N LYS A 115 3.52 -15.65 -13.94
CA LYS A 115 4.48 -16.07 -14.97
C LYS A 115 4.65 -15.03 -16.08
N GLN A 116 4.00 -13.88 -15.96
CA GLN A 116 4.11 -12.81 -16.95
C GLN A 116 5.49 -12.16 -16.88
N ASP A 117 6.12 -11.93 -18.03
CA ASP A 117 7.41 -11.22 -18.11
C ASP A 117 7.28 -9.71 -17.94
N SER A 118 6.06 -9.20 -17.99
CA SER A 118 5.77 -7.78 -17.90
C SER A 118 4.29 -7.51 -17.70
N MET A 119 3.97 -6.34 -17.16
CA MET A 119 2.61 -5.84 -16.93
C MET A 119 2.46 -4.40 -17.39
N LEU A 120 1.24 -3.99 -17.71
CA LEU A 120 0.89 -2.57 -17.77
C LEU A 120 0.95 -1.97 -16.35
N PRO A 121 1.24 -0.65 -16.20
CA PRO A 121 1.28 -0.02 -14.87
C PRO A 121 0.03 -0.27 -14.03
N ASN A 122 -1.17 -0.16 -14.61
CA ASN A 122 -2.42 -0.41 -13.90
C ASN A 122 -2.58 -1.89 -13.46
N GLU A 123 -2.09 -2.82 -14.27
CA GLU A 123 -2.09 -4.25 -13.91
C GLU A 123 -1.14 -4.52 -12.74
N LEU A 124 0.05 -3.91 -12.75
CA LEU A 124 1.01 -4.03 -11.65
C LEU A 124 0.45 -3.44 -10.35
N MET A 125 -0.20 -2.27 -10.40
CA MET A 125 -0.82 -1.69 -9.21
C MET A 125 -1.95 -2.56 -8.65
N LYS A 126 -2.80 -3.17 -9.50
CA LYS A 126 -3.78 -4.17 -9.06
C LYS A 126 -3.11 -5.38 -8.43
N ALA A 127 -2.06 -5.91 -9.06
CA ALA A 127 -1.32 -7.05 -8.54
C ALA A 127 -0.70 -6.73 -7.16
N ILE A 128 -0.17 -5.51 -6.96
CA ILE A 128 0.32 -5.04 -5.66
C ILE A 128 -0.80 -5.05 -4.61
N LEU A 129 -1.97 -4.52 -4.93
CA LEU A 129 -3.10 -4.47 -3.99
C LEU A 129 -3.62 -5.87 -3.60
N THR A 130 -3.39 -6.88 -4.42
CA THR A 130 -3.82 -8.27 -4.16
C THR A 130 -2.74 -9.16 -3.57
N MET A 131 -1.55 -8.62 -3.27
CA MET A 131 -0.44 -9.37 -2.69
C MET A 131 -0.76 -9.93 -1.30
N LYS A 132 -0.14 -11.08 -0.99
CA LYS A 132 -0.16 -11.67 0.35
C LYS A 132 0.91 -11.02 1.22
N VAL A 133 0.53 -10.03 2.00
CA VAL A 133 1.41 -9.29 2.94
C VAL A 133 0.71 -9.11 4.28
N ASP A 134 1.46 -8.64 5.28
CA ASP A 134 0.92 -8.47 6.63
C ASP A 134 0.05 -7.21 6.75
N LEU A 135 0.47 -6.10 6.15
CA LEU A 135 -0.22 -4.82 6.25
C LEU A 135 -0.39 -4.14 4.88
N PHE A 136 -1.59 -3.67 4.62
CA PHE A 136 -1.85 -2.66 3.60
C PHE A 136 -2.11 -1.30 4.28
N PHE A 137 -1.23 -0.34 4.02
CA PHE A 137 -1.34 1.02 4.55
C PHE A 137 -1.79 1.98 3.44
N ASN A 138 -3.03 2.45 3.53
CA ASN A 138 -3.58 3.42 2.58
C ASN A 138 -3.36 4.85 3.10
N GLY A 139 -2.38 5.56 2.54
CA GLY A 139 -2.10 6.97 2.83
C GLY A 139 -2.43 7.91 1.67
N GLY A 140 -3.03 7.38 0.59
CA GLY A 140 -3.38 8.14 -0.61
C GLY A 140 -4.85 8.53 -0.68
N ILE A 141 -5.14 9.54 -1.50
CA ILE A 141 -6.52 10.00 -1.79
C ILE A 141 -7.12 9.10 -2.88
N GLY A 142 -8.35 8.68 -2.70
CA GLY A 142 -9.12 7.90 -3.66
C GLY A 142 -9.72 6.64 -3.07
N THR A 143 -10.64 6.02 -3.81
CA THR A 143 -11.30 4.76 -3.43
C THR A 143 -10.75 3.63 -4.29
N PHE A 144 -9.92 2.79 -3.67
CA PHE A 144 -9.17 1.73 -4.34
C PHE A 144 -9.81 0.35 -4.21
N VAL A 145 -10.73 0.19 -3.25
CA VAL A 145 -11.39 -1.09 -3.00
C VAL A 145 -12.90 -0.88 -2.90
N LYS A 146 -13.65 -1.65 -3.69
CA LYS A 146 -15.11 -1.72 -3.67
C LYS A 146 -15.57 -3.15 -3.36
N ALA A 147 -16.84 -3.37 -3.06
CA ALA A 147 -17.39 -4.72 -3.03
C ALA A 147 -17.57 -5.28 -4.45
N ALA A 148 -17.52 -6.60 -4.59
CA ALA A 148 -17.77 -7.27 -5.87
C ALA A 148 -19.17 -6.96 -6.42
N SER A 149 -20.14 -6.70 -5.54
CA SER A 149 -21.51 -6.33 -5.88
C SER A 149 -21.68 -4.88 -6.38
N GLU A 150 -20.69 -4.02 -6.16
CA GLU A 150 -20.73 -2.61 -6.59
C GLU A 150 -20.11 -2.45 -7.98
N ARG A 151 -20.64 -1.51 -8.77
CA ARG A 151 -20.04 -1.07 -10.03
C ARG A 151 -19.13 0.12 -9.80
N ASN A 152 -18.10 0.29 -10.63
CA ASN A 152 -17.21 1.46 -10.56
C ASN A 152 -17.96 2.80 -10.64
N SER A 153 -19.03 2.86 -11.44
CA SER A 153 -19.88 4.05 -11.56
C SER A 153 -20.59 4.45 -10.27
N GLU A 154 -20.79 3.51 -9.34
CA GLU A 154 -21.44 3.75 -8.04
C GLU A 154 -20.46 4.27 -6.99
N VAL A 155 -19.16 4.03 -7.18
CA VAL A 155 -18.10 4.48 -6.26
C VAL A 155 -17.85 5.98 -6.38
N GLY A 156 -18.06 6.58 -7.58
CA GLY A 156 -17.92 8.02 -7.78
C GLY A 156 -16.48 8.53 -7.95
N ASP A 157 -15.48 7.65 -7.95
CA ASP A 157 -14.05 7.98 -8.14
C ASP A 157 -13.53 7.39 -9.45
N ARG A 158 -13.75 8.10 -10.55
CA ARG A 158 -13.36 7.67 -11.90
C ARG A 158 -11.85 7.57 -12.11
N ALA A 159 -11.07 8.38 -11.41
CA ALA A 159 -9.61 8.42 -11.57
C ALA A 159 -8.96 7.08 -11.23
N ASN A 160 -9.56 6.32 -10.31
CA ASN A 160 -9.03 5.05 -9.82
C ASN A 160 -9.76 3.81 -10.38
N ASP A 161 -10.73 3.96 -11.28
CA ASP A 161 -11.48 2.83 -11.85
C ASP A 161 -10.56 1.74 -12.44
N ALA A 162 -9.49 2.14 -13.12
CA ALA A 162 -8.57 1.23 -13.79
C ALA A 162 -7.72 0.38 -12.83
N ILE A 163 -7.56 0.81 -11.58
CA ILE A 163 -6.74 0.13 -10.58
C ILE A 163 -7.56 -0.40 -9.40
N ARG A 164 -8.85 -0.08 -9.33
CA ARG A 164 -9.72 -0.53 -8.25
C ARG A 164 -9.92 -2.04 -8.28
N ILE A 165 -9.87 -2.65 -7.11
CA ILE A 165 -10.09 -4.07 -6.87
C ILE A 165 -11.34 -4.29 -6.01
N ASN A 166 -11.75 -5.55 -5.83
CA ASN A 166 -12.82 -5.90 -4.91
C ASN A 166 -12.27 -6.25 -3.52
N GLY A 167 -13.07 -6.09 -2.48
CA GLY A 167 -12.70 -6.50 -1.13
C GLY A 167 -12.38 -8.01 -1.03
N SER A 168 -13.07 -8.83 -1.81
CA SER A 168 -12.80 -10.27 -1.95
C SER A 168 -11.42 -10.60 -2.55
N ASP A 169 -10.81 -9.69 -3.30
CA ASP A 169 -9.51 -9.91 -3.95
C ASP A 169 -8.33 -9.65 -3.00
N LEU A 170 -8.57 -8.96 -1.88
CA LEU A 170 -7.54 -8.65 -0.89
C LEU A 170 -7.01 -9.91 -0.20
N ASN A 171 -5.69 -10.07 -0.15
CA ASN A 171 -5.00 -11.17 0.54
C ASN A 171 -4.10 -10.69 1.69
N VAL A 172 -4.15 -9.42 2.02
CA VAL A 172 -3.48 -8.82 3.17
C VAL A 172 -4.17 -9.24 4.47
N LYS A 173 -3.43 -9.30 5.58
CA LYS A 173 -3.99 -9.66 6.89
C LYS A 173 -4.68 -8.48 7.57
N VAL A 174 -4.04 -7.31 7.54
CA VAL A 174 -4.49 -6.09 8.20
C VAL A 174 -4.53 -4.94 7.19
N VAL A 175 -5.59 -4.16 7.22
CA VAL A 175 -5.69 -2.89 6.50
C VAL A 175 -5.73 -1.74 7.50
N SER A 176 -4.96 -0.69 7.23
CA SER A 176 -5.03 0.58 7.96
C SER A 176 -5.13 1.74 6.98
N GLU A 177 -6.00 2.67 7.27
CA GLU A 177 -6.24 3.85 6.44
C GLU A 177 -5.85 5.12 7.19
N GLY A 178 -4.94 5.87 6.60
CA GLY A 178 -4.61 7.23 7.03
C GLY A 178 -5.40 8.31 6.29
N GLY A 179 -6.10 7.93 5.23
CA GLY A 179 -6.99 8.77 4.43
C GLY A 179 -8.46 8.38 4.59
N ASN A 180 -9.36 9.17 3.99
CA ASN A 180 -10.78 8.88 3.98
C ASN A 180 -11.19 8.15 2.68
N LEU A 181 -12.20 7.29 2.78
CA LEU A 181 -12.86 6.65 1.64
C LEU A 181 -11.96 5.80 0.73
N GLY A 182 -10.86 5.25 1.24
CA GLY A 182 -10.04 4.30 0.47
C GLY A 182 -10.78 3.02 0.10
N PHE A 183 -11.77 2.67 0.89
CA PHE A 183 -12.68 1.53 0.75
C PHE A 183 -14.13 1.99 0.75
N THR A 184 -14.99 1.37 -0.04
CA THR A 184 -16.44 1.49 0.18
C THR A 184 -16.83 0.75 1.46
N GLN A 185 -17.96 1.11 2.06
CA GLN A 185 -18.43 0.41 3.27
C GLN A 185 -18.75 -1.06 2.98
N LEU A 186 -19.32 -1.35 1.82
CA LEU A 186 -19.58 -2.73 1.40
C LEU A 186 -18.29 -3.53 1.20
N ALA A 187 -17.21 -2.90 0.68
CA ALA A 187 -15.91 -3.55 0.56
C ALA A 187 -15.31 -3.91 1.93
N ARG A 188 -15.47 -3.05 2.95
CA ARG A 188 -15.02 -3.34 4.32
C ARG A 188 -15.72 -4.58 4.87
N ILE A 189 -17.04 -4.64 4.68
CA ILE A 189 -17.85 -5.80 5.11
C ILE A 189 -17.43 -7.06 4.37
N GLU A 190 -17.21 -6.97 3.05
CA GLU A 190 -16.77 -8.08 2.21
C GLU A 190 -15.41 -8.63 2.66
N TYR A 191 -14.43 -7.74 2.87
CA TYR A 191 -13.10 -8.10 3.35
C TYR A 191 -13.13 -8.67 4.78
N ALA A 192 -13.89 -8.06 5.70
CA ALA A 192 -14.01 -8.55 7.05
C ALA A 192 -14.68 -9.93 7.12
N LYS A 193 -15.68 -10.21 6.28
CA LYS A 193 -16.31 -11.54 6.17
C LYS A 193 -15.33 -12.62 5.70
N LYS A 194 -14.29 -12.26 4.95
CA LYS A 194 -13.21 -13.15 4.52
C LYS A 194 -12.19 -13.41 5.64
N GLY A 195 -12.32 -12.75 6.79
CA GLY A 195 -11.40 -12.85 7.93
C GLY A 195 -10.31 -11.75 7.96
N GLY A 196 -10.40 -10.76 7.08
CA GLY A 196 -9.52 -9.60 7.09
C GLY A 196 -9.82 -8.66 8.26
N ILE A 197 -8.80 -7.97 8.74
CA ILE A 197 -8.93 -7.04 9.87
C ILE A 197 -8.85 -5.61 9.34
N ILE A 198 -9.92 -4.85 9.51
CA ILE A 198 -10.07 -3.47 9.06
C ILE A 198 -11.00 -2.70 9.98
N ASN A 199 -10.69 -1.43 10.23
CA ASN A 199 -11.62 -0.49 10.85
C ASN A 199 -12.38 0.32 9.79
N THR A 200 -13.30 1.18 10.23
CA THR A 200 -13.79 2.26 9.40
C THR A 200 -12.72 3.36 9.32
N ASP A 201 -12.72 4.11 8.23
CA ASP A 201 -11.82 5.25 8.02
C ASP A 201 -11.95 6.30 9.15
N ALA A 202 -13.15 6.56 9.64
CA ALA A 202 -13.40 7.46 10.77
C ALA A 202 -12.67 7.05 12.06
N ILE A 203 -12.42 5.75 12.27
CA ILE A 203 -11.65 5.24 13.42
C ILE A 203 -10.15 5.35 13.15
N ASP A 204 -9.71 4.98 11.96
CA ASP A 204 -8.29 4.97 11.59
C ASP A 204 -7.74 6.38 11.37
N ASN A 205 -8.52 7.27 10.77
CA ASN A 205 -8.17 8.66 10.46
C ASN A 205 -8.93 9.69 11.30
N SER A 206 -9.23 9.39 12.56
CA SER A 206 -10.01 10.26 13.43
C SER A 206 -9.39 11.66 13.61
N ALA A 207 -8.07 11.79 13.60
CA ALA A 207 -7.39 13.07 13.68
C ALA A 207 -7.52 13.88 12.38
N GLY A 208 -7.35 13.24 11.21
CA GLY A 208 -7.46 13.89 9.91
C GLY A 208 -8.87 14.39 9.61
N VAL A 209 -9.89 13.65 10.01
CA VAL A 209 -11.29 14.08 9.88
C VAL A 209 -11.60 15.33 10.69
N ASN A 210 -10.98 15.48 11.87
CA ASN A 210 -11.21 16.62 12.74
C ASN A 210 -10.33 17.85 12.42
N CYS A 211 -9.28 17.66 11.61
CA CYS A 211 -8.34 18.74 11.25
C CYS A 211 -8.50 19.25 9.82
N SER A 212 -9.36 18.63 9.02
CA SER A 212 -9.67 19.07 7.65
C SER A 212 -10.92 19.95 7.65
N ASP A 213 -10.79 21.19 8.12
CA ASP A 213 -11.75 22.28 7.87
C ASP A 213 -11.36 23.05 6.60
#